data_182bd14f1c0cd50296a7238597c1b1c5
#
_entry.id   182bd14f1c0cd50296a7238597c1b1c5
#
_cell.length_a   1.000
_cell.length_b   1.000
_cell.length_c   1.000
_cell.angle_alpha   90.00
_cell.angle_beta   90.00
_cell.angle_gamma   90.00
#
_symmetry.space_group_name_H-M   'P 1'
#
loop_
_entity.id
_entity.type
_entity.pdbx_description
1 polymer ?
#
loop_
_entity_poly.entity_id
_entity_poly.type
_entity_poly.pdbx_seq_one_letter_code
_entity_poly.pdbx_strand_id
1 'polypeptide(L)'
;YVVYVKNSPNRTQEPSAVLPNPFGLKNMLGNVMEYCSDWYAPDAYSKMQDGAVDPKGPETGTEHVVRGGQFSDDAADLRSAARGQTEHDAWLKTDPQDPKSIWWYSDIRSVGFRVVCEPPEGTVR
;
A
#
# COMPACT_ATOMS: atom_id res chain seq x y z
N TYR A 1 -5.54 -6.54 -15.47
CA TYR A 1 -5.46 -6.80 -14.03
C TYR A 1 -4.65 -5.73 -13.28
N VAL A 2 -3.73 -5.03 -13.95
CA VAL A 2 -2.77 -4.14 -13.29
C VAL A 2 -2.53 -2.87 -14.11
N VAL A 3 -2.36 -1.73 -13.43
CA VAL A 3 -1.93 -0.45 -14.00
C VAL A 3 -0.49 -0.18 -13.54
N TYR A 4 0.45 -0.06 -14.49
CA TYR A 4 1.87 0.13 -14.22
C TYR A 4 2.54 0.94 -15.33
N VAL A 5 3.84 1.20 -15.26
CA VAL A 5 4.56 2.11 -16.16
C VAL A 5 4.32 1.87 -17.65
N LYS A 6 4.12 0.62 -18.08
CA LYS A 6 3.95 0.32 -19.52
C LYS A 6 2.55 0.56 -20.07
N ASN A 7 1.53 0.63 -19.23
CA ASN A 7 0.14 0.85 -19.64
C ASN A 7 -0.54 2.04 -18.96
N SER A 8 0.19 2.74 -18.10
CA SER A 8 -0.25 3.98 -17.49
C SER A 8 0.29 5.19 -18.26
N PRO A 9 -0.52 6.22 -18.55
CA PRO A 9 -0.03 7.51 -19.06
C PRO A 9 0.54 8.38 -17.93
N ASN A 10 1.34 7.80 -17.05
CA ASN A 10 1.91 8.43 -15.86
C ASN A 10 0.87 9.03 -14.90
N ARG A 11 -0.24 8.32 -14.73
CA ARG A 11 -1.33 8.69 -13.82
C ARG A 11 -2.13 7.46 -13.41
N THR A 12 -2.87 7.59 -12.32
CA THR A 12 -3.86 6.60 -11.90
C THR A 12 -4.95 6.40 -12.94
N GLN A 13 -5.54 5.22 -12.92
CA GLN A 13 -6.68 4.84 -13.76
C GLN A 13 -7.87 4.49 -12.88
N GLU A 14 -9.06 4.63 -13.43
CA GLU A 14 -10.27 4.17 -12.77
C GLU A 14 -10.27 2.65 -12.58
N PRO A 15 -10.89 2.12 -11.53
CA PRO A 15 -10.98 0.68 -11.31
C PRO A 15 -11.61 -0.10 -12.46
N SER A 16 -12.45 0.57 -13.29
CA SER A 16 -13.05 0.00 -14.50
C SER A 16 -12.04 -0.31 -15.60
N ALA A 17 -10.87 0.31 -15.59
CA ALA A 17 -9.82 0.10 -16.60
C ALA A 17 -9.15 -1.28 -16.53
N VAL A 18 -9.35 -2.06 -15.46
CA VAL A 18 -8.74 -3.38 -15.27
C VAL A 18 -9.78 -4.45 -14.98
N LEU A 19 -9.44 -5.68 -15.33
CA LEU A 19 -10.22 -6.86 -14.95
C LEU A 19 -9.99 -7.19 -13.47
N PRO A 20 -11.01 -7.72 -12.77
CA PRO A 20 -10.86 -8.22 -11.42
C PRO A 20 -10.02 -9.51 -11.40
N ASN A 21 -9.34 -9.75 -10.29
CA ASN A 21 -8.71 -11.04 -10.03
C ASN A 21 -9.77 -12.13 -9.71
N PRO A 22 -9.37 -13.40 -9.49
CA PRO A 22 -10.32 -14.48 -9.17
C PRO A 22 -11.18 -14.24 -7.92
N PHE A 23 -10.76 -13.33 -7.02
CA PHE A 23 -11.53 -12.93 -5.84
C PHE A 23 -12.46 -11.73 -6.08
N GLY A 24 -12.54 -11.24 -7.32
CA GLY A 24 -13.35 -10.07 -7.67
C GLY A 24 -12.67 -8.72 -7.35
N LEU A 25 -11.43 -8.73 -6.87
CA LEU A 25 -10.70 -7.53 -6.48
C LEU A 25 -9.95 -6.93 -7.66
N LYS A 26 -9.97 -5.60 -7.76
CA LYS A 26 -9.28 -4.83 -8.80
C LYS A 26 -8.10 -4.07 -8.21
N ASN A 27 -7.06 -3.86 -9.03
CA ASN A 27 -5.87 -3.07 -8.67
C ASN A 27 -5.20 -3.52 -7.36
N MET A 28 -5.16 -4.83 -7.09
CA MET A 28 -4.38 -5.38 -5.97
C MET A 28 -2.87 -5.19 -6.17
N LEU A 29 -2.47 -4.96 -7.41
CA LEU A 29 -1.12 -4.60 -7.81
C LEU A 29 -1.21 -3.41 -8.76
N GLY A 30 -0.30 -2.44 -8.62
CA GLY A 30 -0.26 -1.23 -9.44
C GLY A 30 -1.36 -0.22 -9.12
N ASN A 31 -1.50 0.75 -9.97
CA ASN A 31 -2.35 1.93 -9.84
C ASN A 31 -1.91 2.85 -8.69
N VAL A 32 -2.21 2.51 -7.45
CA VAL A 32 -1.71 3.19 -6.25
C VAL A 32 -1.18 2.17 -5.25
N MET A 33 -0.14 2.52 -4.52
CA MET A 33 0.28 1.75 -3.35
C MET A 33 -0.83 1.77 -2.31
N GLU A 34 -1.03 0.67 -1.62
CA GLU A 34 -2.02 0.57 -0.56
C GLU A 34 -1.35 0.67 0.81
N TYR A 35 -1.78 1.65 1.58
CA TYR A 35 -1.35 1.90 2.95
C TYR A 35 -1.83 0.75 3.85
N CYS A 36 -0.90 0.18 4.62
CA CYS A 36 -1.21 -0.87 5.60
C CYS A 36 -1.15 -0.31 7.02
N SER A 37 -1.85 -0.94 7.93
CA SER A 37 -1.84 -0.57 9.36
C SER A 37 -0.51 -0.86 10.04
N ASP A 38 0.27 -1.81 9.50
CA ASP A 38 1.52 -2.26 10.09
C ASP A 38 2.62 -1.22 10.00
N TRP A 39 3.40 -1.07 11.07
CA TRP A 39 4.64 -0.34 11.02
C TRP A 39 5.68 -1.06 10.17
N TYR A 40 6.47 -0.29 9.43
CA TYR A 40 7.52 -0.86 8.60
C TYR A 40 8.76 -1.19 9.40
N ALA A 41 9.30 -2.39 9.20
CA ALA A 41 10.64 -2.78 9.59
C ALA A 41 11.28 -3.62 8.47
N PRO A 42 12.50 -3.31 8.04
CA PRO A 42 13.16 -4.03 6.95
C PRO A 42 13.41 -5.49 7.29
N ASP A 43 13.58 -5.79 8.56
CA ASP A 43 13.89 -7.11 9.12
C ASP A 43 12.67 -7.84 9.73
N ALA A 44 11.45 -7.34 9.51
CA ALA A 44 10.24 -7.91 10.11
C ALA A 44 10.10 -9.41 9.83
N TYR A 45 10.37 -9.85 8.59
CA TYR A 45 10.25 -11.26 8.23
C TYR A 45 11.34 -12.14 8.86
N SER A 46 12.55 -11.63 9.00
CA SER A 46 13.64 -12.40 9.62
C SER A 46 13.48 -12.57 11.15
N LYS A 47 12.69 -11.69 11.75
CA LYS A 47 12.34 -11.75 13.18
C LYS A 47 11.06 -12.54 13.45
N MET A 48 10.32 -12.87 12.42
CA MET A 48 9.08 -13.62 12.56
C MET A 48 9.38 -15.08 12.86
N GLN A 49 8.73 -15.64 13.87
CA GLN A 49 8.84 -17.07 14.18
C GLN A 49 8.08 -17.90 13.15
N ASP A 50 8.61 -19.09 12.86
CA ASP A 50 7.87 -20.05 12.02
C ASP A 50 6.54 -20.42 12.68
N GLY A 51 5.47 -20.38 11.89
CA GLY A 51 4.13 -20.67 12.39
C GLY A 51 3.46 -19.49 13.13
N ALA A 52 4.00 -18.27 13.04
CA ALA A 52 3.35 -17.10 13.60
C ALA A 52 1.91 -16.95 13.07
N VAL A 53 0.97 -16.73 13.98
CA VAL A 53 -0.45 -16.49 13.68
C VAL A 53 -0.73 -15.00 13.78
N ASP A 54 -1.34 -14.42 12.73
CA ASP A 54 -1.72 -13.01 12.65
C ASP A 54 -0.61 -12.02 13.08
N PRO A 55 0.58 -12.11 12.49
CA PRO A 55 1.69 -11.23 12.86
C PRO A 55 1.35 -9.78 12.51
N LYS A 56 1.41 -8.91 13.50
CA LYS A 56 1.03 -7.48 13.37
C LYS A 56 2.23 -6.56 13.10
N GLY A 57 3.41 -7.13 12.87
CA GLY A 57 4.63 -6.35 12.72
C GLY A 57 5.12 -5.72 14.02
N PRO A 58 5.99 -4.70 13.94
CA PRO A 58 6.47 -3.97 15.12
C PRO A 58 5.34 -3.23 15.83
N GLU A 59 5.45 -3.06 17.13
CA GLU A 59 4.46 -2.30 17.93
C GLU A 59 4.51 -0.80 17.65
N THR A 60 5.67 -0.30 17.25
CA THR A 60 5.90 1.13 16.95
C THR A 60 6.83 1.29 15.76
N GLY A 61 6.74 2.43 15.09
CA GLY A 61 7.60 2.79 13.97
C GLY A 61 7.43 4.24 13.57
N THR A 62 8.15 4.67 12.56
CA THR A 62 8.04 6.00 11.94
C THR A 62 7.34 5.94 10.59
N GLU A 63 7.44 4.81 9.91
CA GLU A 63 6.87 4.59 8.59
C GLU A 63 5.96 3.37 8.60
N HIS A 64 4.90 3.42 7.83
CA HIS A 64 3.99 2.29 7.63
C HIS A 64 4.35 1.47 6.40
N VAL A 65 3.93 0.22 6.38
CA VAL A 65 4.05 -0.63 5.19
C VAL A 65 3.13 -0.11 4.10
N VAL A 66 3.63 -0.08 2.87
CA VAL A 66 2.81 0.06 1.66
C VAL A 66 2.97 -1.16 0.77
N ARG A 67 1.91 -1.51 0.04
CA ARG A 67 1.84 -2.73 -0.76
C ARG A 67 1.30 -2.44 -2.15
N GLY A 68 1.52 -3.38 -3.06
CA GLY A 68 0.91 -3.40 -4.38
C GLY A 68 1.66 -2.63 -5.47
N GLY A 69 2.52 -1.67 -5.11
CA GLY A 69 3.17 -0.78 -6.08
C GLY A 69 2.21 0.22 -6.72
N GLN A 70 2.72 1.07 -7.58
CA GLN A 70 1.99 2.19 -8.17
C GLN A 70 2.06 2.20 -9.71
N PHE A 71 1.34 3.14 -10.31
CA PHE A 71 1.21 3.29 -11.78
C PHE A 71 2.54 3.56 -12.50
N SER A 72 3.56 4.06 -11.81
CA SER A 72 4.88 4.37 -12.38
C SER A 72 5.93 3.29 -12.15
N ASP A 73 5.59 2.25 -11.39
CA ASP A 73 6.54 1.18 -11.05
C ASP A 73 6.69 0.17 -12.19
N ASP A 74 7.84 -0.48 -12.24
CA ASP A 74 8.08 -1.61 -13.13
C ASP A 74 7.41 -2.91 -12.63
N ALA A 75 7.21 -3.85 -13.54
CA ALA A 75 6.61 -5.14 -13.22
C ALA A 75 7.35 -5.92 -12.12
N ALA A 76 8.65 -5.69 -11.96
CA ALA A 76 9.46 -6.30 -10.92
C ALA A 76 9.04 -5.87 -9.51
N ASP A 77 8.51 -4.66 -9.36
CA ASP A 77 8.10 -4.07 -8.08
C ASP A 77 6.64 -4.39 -7.74
N LEU A 78 5.86 -4.85 -8.72
CA LEU A 78 4.45 -5.20 -8.59
C LEU A 78 4.21 -6.64 -8.12
N ARG A 79 5.14 -7.23 -7.40
CA ARG A 79 4.97 -8.59 -6.87
C ARG A 79 4.12 -8.58 -5.60
N SER A 80 3.29 -9.62 -5.44
CA SER A 80 2.46 -9.76 -4.22
C SER A 80 3.27 -9.81 -2.92
N ALA A 81 4.54 -10.22 -2.97
CA ALA A 81 5.44 -10.23 -1.83
C ALA A 81 6.25 -8.93 -1.65
N ALA A 82 6.23 -8.03 -2.64
CA ALA A 82 6.94 -6.75 -2.51
C ALA A 82 6.33 -5.89 -1.40
N ARG A 83 7.19 -5.29 -0.60
CA ARG A 83 6.84 -4.32 0.44
C ARG A 83 7.62 -3.03 0.20
N GLY A 84 6.92 -1.92 0.31
CA GLY A 84 7.52 -0.61 0.48
C GLY A 84 7.22 -0.04 1.85
N GLN A 85 7.65 1.17 2.05
CA GLN A 85 7.32 1.97 3.23
C GLN A 85 6.76 3.31 2.80
N THR A 86 6.03 3.96 3.68
CA THR A 86 5.71 5.37 3.55
C THR A 86 7.00 6.21 3.61
N GLU A 87 6.95 7.40 3.08
CA GLU A 87 8.06 8.36 3.11
C GLU A 87 7.55 9.68 3.68
N HIS A 88 7.11 9.62 4.94
CA HIS A 88 6.39 10.69 5.61
C HIS A 88 7.07 12.06 5.43
N ASP A 89 8.34 12.16 5.77
CA ASP A 89 9.07 13.42 5.70
C ASP A 89 9.23 13.94 4.26
N ALA A 90 9.41 13.03 3.29
CA ALA A 90 9.53 13.40 1.89
C ALA A 90 8.17 13.88 1.34
N TRP A 91 7.10 13.21 1.72
CA TRP A 91 5.75 13.55 1.27
C TRP A 91 5.24 14.87 1.86
N LEU A 92 5.60 15.19 3.10
CA LEU A 92 5.26 16.49 3.69
C LEU A 92 5.99 17.66 3.02
N LYS A 93 7.17 17.45 2.43
CA LYS A 93 7.90 18.51 1.74
C LYS A 93 7.19 19.05 0.51
N THR A 94 6.27 18.28 -0.08
CA THR A 94 5.50 18.71 -1.26
C THR A 94 4.38 19.69 -0.92
N ASP A 95 4.00 19.82 0.36
CA ASP A 95 2.99 20.78 0.79
C ASP A 95 3.45 22.22 0.53
N PRO A 96 2.70 23.01 -0.25
CA PRO A 96 3.03 24.39 -0.52
C PRO A 96 2.81 25.33 0.67
N GLN A 97 2.11 24.88 1.72
CA GLN A 97 1.84 25.68 2.90
C GLN A 97 3.08 25.85 3.78
N ASP A 98 3.13 26.97 4.53
CA ASP A 98 4.11 27.22 5.57
C ASP A 98 3.39 27.79 6.81
N PRO A 99 3.38 27.10 7.96
CA PRO A 99 4.01 25.79 8.18
C PRO A 99 3.36 24.65 7.42
N LYS A 100 4.13 23.62 7.09
CA LYS A 100 3.66 22.41 6.41
C LYS A 100 2.51 21.73 7.17
N SER A 101 1.57 21.17 6.44
CA SER A 101 0.55 20.35 7.05
C SER A 101 1.15 19.12 7.73
N ILE A 102 0.60 18.74 8.87
CA ILE A 102 0.88 17.48 9.56
C ILE A 102 -0.31 16.49 9.44
N TRP A 103 -1.37 16.91 8.74
CA TRP A 103 -2.64 16.18 8.69
C TRP A 103 -2.90 15.51 7.35
N TRP A 104 -2.29 15.98 6.28
CA TRP A 104 -2.47 15.43 4.93
C TRP A 104 -1.26 15.67 4.04
N TYR A 105 -1.14 14.87 3.01
CA TYR A 105 -0.12 14.97 1.98
C TYR A 105 -0.72 15.62 0.73
N SER A 106 -0.31 16.83 0.40
CA SER A 106 -0.95 17.66 -0.62
C SER A 106 -0.86 17.11 -2.04
N ASP A 107 0.24 16.44 -2.39
CA ASP A 107 0.55 16.05 -3.76
C ASP A 107 0.79 14.56 -3.97
N ILE A 108 0.46 13.74 -2.99
CA ILE A 108 0.65 12.29 -3.11
C ILE A 108 -0.50 11.67 -3.90
N ARG A 109 -0.20 11.31 -5.16
CA ARG A 109 -1.16 10.70 -6.11
C ARG A 109 -1.03 9.19 -6.21
N SER A 110 -0.04 8.61 -5.53
CA SER A 110 0.38 7.22 -5.68
C SER A 110 0.01 6.33 -4.50
N VAL A 111 -0.64 6.87 -3.48
CA VAL A 111 -1.02 6.15 -2.26
C VAL A 111 -2.53 6.19 -2.07
N GLY A 112 -3.09 5.05 -1.74
CA GLY A 112 -4.48 4.87 -1.34
C GLY A 112 -4.58 3.88 -0.19
N PHE A 113 -5.76 3.39 0.07
CA PHE A 113 -5.99 2.35 1.08
C PHE A 113 -7.16 1.47 0.67
N ARG A 114 -7.23 0.31 1.27
CA ARG A 114 -8.33 -0.63 1.14
C ARG A 114 -8.82 -1.04 2.52
N VAL A 115 -10.11 -0.95 2.76
CA VAL A 115 -10.71 -1.40 4.02
C VAL A 115 -10.91 -2.91 4.02
N VAL A 116 -10.65 -3.52 5.16
CA VAL A 116 -10.96 -4.93 5.45
C VAL A 116 -12.11 -4.94 6.44
N CYS A 117 -13.11 -5.76 6.17
CA CYS A 117 -14.20 -6.02 7.10
C CYS A 117 -13.95 -7.36 7.80
N GLU A 118 -13.71 -7.32 9.09
CA GLU A 118 -13.65 -8.52 9.91
C GLU A 118 -15.07 -8.93 10.30
N PRO A 119 -15.47 -10.19 10.11
CA PRO A 119 -16.77 -10.65 10.58
C PRO A 119 -16.80 -10.60 12.12
N PRO A 120 -17.98 -10.41 12.74
CA PRO A 120 -18.10 -10.51 14.20
C PRO A 120 -17.56 -11.84 14.73
N GLU A 121 -16.92 -11.79 15.91
CA GLU A 121 -16.43 -12.99 16.58
C GLU A 121 -17.52 -14.05 16.67
N GLY A 122 -17.20 -15.29 16.32
CA GLY A 122 -18.15 -16.41 16.33
C GLY A 122 -18.91 -16.66 15.02
N THR A 123 -18.68 -15.88 14.00
CA THR A 123 -19.23 -16.17 12.67
C THR A 123 -18.40 -17.28 12.00
N VAL A 124 -18.87 -18.50 12.07
CA VAL A 124 -18.28 -19.63 11.32
C VAL A 124 -18.66 -19.46 9.86
N ARG A 125 -17.65 -19.57 8.97
CA ARG A 125 -17.83 -19.62 7.50
C ARG A 125 -18.06 -21.06 7.06
#